data_1e05e887f57de35114710d445139f9fa
#
_entry.id   1e05e887f57de35114710d445139f9fa
#
_cell.length_a   1.000
_cell.length_b   1.000
_cell.length_c   1.000
_cell.angle_alpha   90.00
_cell.angle_beta   90.00
_cell.angle_gamma   90.00
#
_symmetry.space_group_name_H-M   'P 1'
#
loop_
_entity.id
_entity.type
_entity.pdbx_description
1 polymer ?
#
loop_
_entity_poly.entity_id
_entity_poly.type
_entity_poly.pdbx_seq_one_letter_code
_entity_poly.pdbx_strand_id
1 'polypeptide(L)'
;PVVEEKKQSNQKKETQPSPQSEKSDEEYDVAVLGSGPGGYTAAFRAADLGLKVVLIERYTTIGGVCLNVGCIPSKALLHTAKVITDAEDTASHGVSFSQPKIDLDQLRNWKSNKVVKKLTMGLAQMAKQREVKVIEGEGKFASPNQINVKLNDGAKKTIGFKSAIIAAG
;
A
#
# COMPACT_ATOMS: atom_id res chain seq x y z
N PRO A 1 20.05 32.58 56.82
CA PRO A 1 19.59 32.04 55.56
C PRO A 1 19.56 30.55 55.64
N VAL A 2 18.36 29.98 55.64
CA VAL A 2 18.08 28.54 55.71
C VAL A 2 18.08 28.00 54.28
N VAL A 3 18.92 27.04 54.02
CA VAL A 3 18.97 26.31 52.75
C VAL A 3 18.07 25.09 52.89
N GLU A 4 16.93 25.10 52.16
CA GLU A 4 16.05 23.91 52.06
C GLU A 4 16.60 22.92 51.05
N GLU A 5 16.95 21.72 51.52
CA GLU A 5 17.25 20.56 50.68
C GLU A 5 15.98 20.01 50.05
N LYS A 6 15.88 20.06 48.73
CA LYS A 6 14.84 19.35 47.96
C LYS A 6 15.21 17.86 47.86
N LYS A 7 14.43 17.02 48.56
CA LYS A 7 14.43 15.57 48.37
C LYS A 7 13.94 15.20 46.99
N GLN A 8 14.79 14.66 46.14
CA GLN A 8 14.40 14.01 44.87
C GLN A 8 13.71 12.68 45.18
N SER A 9 12.43 12.59 44.86
CA SER A 9 11.66 11.34 44.88
C SER A 9 12.06 10.47 43.69
N ASN A 10 12.73 9.37 43.97
CA ASN A 10 13.11 8.35 42.98
C ASN A 10 11.86 7.52 42.63
N GLN A 11 11.12 7.89 41.59
CA GLN A 11 10.05 7.06 41.06
C GLN A 11 10.66 5.86 40.35
N LYS A 12 10.57 4.68 40.96
CA LYS A 12 10.80 3.39 40.30
C LYS A 12 9.85 3.28 39.11
N LYS A 13 10.40 3.30 37.88
CA LYS A 13 9.71 2.91 36.67
C LYS A 13 9.37 1.42 36.81
N GLU A 14 8.10 1.09 37.03
CA GLU A 14 7.62 -0.28 36.90
C GLU A 14 7.80 -0.72 35.45
N THR A 15 8.70 -1.67 35.26
CA THR A 15 8.88 -2.40 34.02
C THR A 15 7.65 -3.30 33.81
N GLN A 16 6.75 -2.91 32.93
CA GLN A 16 5.69 -3.81 32.48
C GLN A 16 6.34 -5.06 31.86
N PRO A 17 5.82 -6.26 32.16
CA PRO A 17 6.33 -7.49 31.56
C PRO A 17 6.20 -7.40 30.05
N SER A 18 7.29 -7.60 29.32
CA SER A 18 7.30 -7.68 27.85
C SER A 18 6.36 -8.83 27.43
N PRO A 19 5.44 -8.61 26.46
CA PRO A 19 4.62 -9.70 25.97
C PRO A 19 5.53 -10.80 25.44
N GLN A 20 5.30 -12.04 25.90
CA GLN A 20 5.99 -13.23 25.40
C GLN A 20 5.80 -13.26 23.89
N SER A 21 6.89 -13.19 23.12
CA SER A 21 6.84 -13.27 21.66
C SER A 21 6.37 -14.68 21.29
N GLU A 22 5.18 -14.79 20.72
CA GLU A 22 4.72 -16.03 20.09
C GLU A 22 5.73 -16.40 19.00
N LYS A 23 5.90 -17.70 18.75
CA LYS A 23 6.81 -18.17 17.70
C LYS A 23 6.26 -17.69 16.35
N SER A 24 7.08 -17.01 15.55
CA SER A 24 6.70 -16.56 14.22
C SER A 24 6.50 -17.75 13.27
N ASP A 25 5.46 -17.70 12.44
CA ASP A 25 5.22 -18.71 11.41
C ASP A 25 6.23 -18.60 10.26
N GLU A 26 6.62 -17.37 9.93
CA GLU A 26 7.61 -17.04 8.90
C GLU A 26 8.46 -15.84 9.31
N GLU A 27 9.73 -15.83 8.88
CA GLU A 27 10.70 -14.76 9.15
C GLU A 27 11.12 -14.05 7.87
N TYR A 28 11.24 -12.71 7.94
CA TYR A 28 11.62 -11.84 6.83
C TYR A 28 12.68 -10.80 7.26
N ASP A 29 13.44 -10.29 6.30
CA ASP A 29 14.32 -9.16 6.56
C ASP A 29 13.52 -7.86 6.67
N VAL A 30 12.53 -7.70 5.78
CA VAL A 30 11.66 -6.51 5.75
C VAL A 30 10.19 -6.91 5.64
N ALA A 31 9.37 -6.40 6.56
CA ALA A 31 7.92 -6.43 6.45
C ALA A 31 7.39 -5.06 6.04
N VAL A 32 6.60 -5.01 4.97
CA VAL A 32 5.96 -3.78 4.50
C VAL A 32 4.47 -3.88 4.75
N LEU A 33 3.90 -2.97 5.53
CA LEU A 33 2.48 -2.91 5.85
C LEU A 33 1.78 -1.88 4.96
N GLY A 34 0.94 -2.36 4.06
CA GLY A 34 0.24 -1.58 3.03
C GLY A 34 0.94 -1.62 1.67
N SER A 35 0.16 -1.82 0.61
CA SER A 35 0.64 -1.99 -0.77
C SER A 35 0.34 -0.80 -1.68
N GLY A 36 0.13 0.39 -1.13
CA GLY A 36 0.05 1.62 -1.90
C GLY A 36 1.38 1.97 -2.59
N PRO A 37 1.46 3.10 -3.34
CA PRO A 37 2.67 3.46 -4.10
C PRO A 37 3.95 3.46 -3.27
N GLY A 38 3.90 3.94 -2.03
CA GLY A 38 5.05 3.86 -1.11
C GLY A 38 5.41 2.44 -0.73
N GLY A 39 4.39 1.60 -0.43
CA GLY A 39 4.58 0.24 0.04
C GLY A 39 5.15 -0.70 -1.01
N TYR A 40 4.50 -0.82 -2.19
CA TYR A 40 5.03 -1.71 -3.22
C TYR A 40 6.40 -1.24 -3.75
N THR A 41 6.63 0.08 -3.84
CA THR A 41 7.93 0.61 -4.27
C THR A 41 9.03 0.24 -3.27
N ALA A 42 8.77 0.40 -1.97
CA ALA A 42 9.70 0.03 -0.91
C ALA A 42 9.96 -1.48 -0.89
N ALA A 43 8.90 -2.30 -1.01
CA ALA A 43 9.02 -3.76 -1.05
C ALA A 43 9.85 -4.24 -2.24
N PHE A 44 9.60 -3.70 -3.43
CA PHE A 44 10.35 -4.06 -4.64
C PHE A 44 11.82 -3.63 -4.53
N ARG A 45 12.07 -2.42 -4.02
CA ARG A 45 13.44 -1.96 -3.83
C ARG A 45 14.21 -2.79 -2.80
N ALA A 46 13.58 -3.17 -1.69
CA ALA A 46 14.18 -4.04 -0.70
C ALA A 46 14.53 -5.43 -1.30
N ALA A 47 13.62 -6.00 -2.10
CA ALA A 47 13.87 -7.25 -2.80
C ALA A 47 14.99 -7.14 -3.85
N ASP A 48 15.04 -6.05 -4.62
CA ASP A 48 16.14 -5.77 -5.59
C ASP A 48 17.51 -5.62 -4.89
N LEU A 49 17.53 -5.33 -3.58
CA LEU A 49 18.73 -5.33 -2.75
C LEU A 49 19.07 -6.70 -2.12
N GLY A 50 18.34 -7.75 -2.49
CA GLY A 50 18.57 -9.12 -2.03
C GLY A 50 17.96 -9.45 -0.67
N LEU A 51 17.06 -8.61 -0.14
CA LEU A 51 16.39 -8.86 1.13
C LEU A 51 15.15 -9.75 0.94
N LYS A 52 14.87 -10.61 1.91
CA LYS A 52 13.64 -11.40 1.98
C LYS A 52 12.49 -10.52 2.46
N VAL A 53 11.51 -10.26 1.58
CA VAL A 53 10.47 -9.25 1.81
C VAL A 53 9.08 -9.86 1.88
N VAL A 54 8.26 -9.39 2.83
CA VAL A 54 6.81 -9.60 2.86
C VAL A 54 6.08 -8.28 2.71
N LEU A 55 5.04 -8.28 1.88
CA LEU A 55 4.12 -7.15 1.67
C LEU A 55 2.73 -7.58 2.16
N ILE A 56 2.23 -6.91 3.19
CA ILE A 56 0.95 -7.21 3.83
C ILE A 56 -0.09 -6.19 3.35
N GLU A 57 -1.17 -6.68 2.73
CA GLU A 57 -2.24 -5.85 2.18
C GLU A 57 -3.62 -6.36 2.62
N ARG A 58 -4.44 -5.49 3.17
CA ARG A 58 -5.79 -5.86 3.65
C ARG A 58 -6.78 -6.15 2.52
N TYR A 59 -6.55 -5.62 1.34
CA TYR A 59 -7.40 -5.85 0.17
C TYR A 59 -6.85 -6.99 -0.69
N THR A 60 -7.70 -7.51 -1.58
CA THR A 60 -7.34 -8.62 -2.49
C THR A 60 -6.48 -8.18 -3.67
N THR A 61 -6.24 -6.86 -3.82
CA THR A 61 -5.43 -6.30 -4.90
C THR A 61 -4.40 -5.34 -4.35
N ILE A 62 -3.16 -5.48 -4.79
CA ILE A 62 -2.10 -4.54 -4.46
C ILE A 62 -2.22 -3.24 -5.26
N GLY A 63 -1.54 -2.18 -4.82
CA GLY A 63 -1.56 -0.86 -5.47
C GLY A 63 -2.26 0.23 -4.65
N GLY A 64 -2.95 -0.16 -3.57
CA GLY A 64 -3.61 0.76 -2.64
C GLY A 64 -4.71 1.60 -3.29
N VAL A 65 -5.14 2.64 -2.58
CA VAL A 65 -6.18 3.59 -3.03
C VAL A 65 -5.77 4.28 -4.34
N CYS A 66 -4.51 4.68 -4.49
CA CYS A 66 -4.04 5.40 -5.67
C CYS A 66 -4.31 4.62 -6.96
N LEU A 67 -3.91 3.35 -7.03
CA LEU A 67 -4.06 2.55 -8.24
C LEU A 67 -5.50 2.09 -8.46
N ASN A 68 -6.18 1.65 -7.39
CA ASN A 68 -7.46 0.96 -7.52
C ASN A 68 -8.65 1.92 -7.65
N VAL A 69 -8.67 3.04 -6.91
CA VAL A 69 -9.85 3.92 -6.82
C VAL A 69 -9.55 5.42 -6.88
N GLY A 70 -8.27 5.82 -6.87
CA GLY A 70 -7.82 7.22 -6.79
C GLY A 70 -7.13 7.72 -8.06
N CYS A 71 -5.82 7.90 -7.99
CA CYS A 71 -5.01 8.60 -8.99
C CYS A 71 -5.12 8.03 -10.40
N ILE A 72 -5.06 6.71 -10.53
CA ILE A 72 -5.04 6.06 -11.85
C ILE A 72 -6.40 6.13 -12.54
N PRO A 73 -7.52 5.68 -11.92
CA PRO A 73 -8.82 5.80 -12.56
C PRO A 73 -9.23 7.25 -12.83
N SER A 74 -8.91 8.21 -11.94
CA SER A 74 -9.23 9.62 -12.17
C SER A 74 -8.44 10.19 -13.35
N LYS A 75 -7.13 9.92 -13.44
CA LYS A 75 -6.30 10.37 -14.57
C LYS A 75 -6.72 9.76 -15.90
N ALA A 76 -7.15 8.49 -15.90
CA ALA A 76 -7.68 7.85 -17.10
C ALA A 76 -8.94 8.58 -17.62
N LEU A 77 -9.87 8.93 -16.72
CA LEU A 77 -11.07 9.67 -17.09
C LEU A 77 -10.77 11.12 -17.50
N LEU A 78 -9.88 11.80 -16.76
CA LEU A 78 -9.46 13.17 -17.09
C LEU A 78 -8.75 13.24 -18.45
N HIS A 79 -7.95 12.22 -18.81
CA HIS A 79 -7.35 12.15 -20.13
C HIS A 79 -8.42 12.06 -21.25
N THR A 80 -9.46 11.24 -21.06
CA THR A 80 -10.57 11.15 -22.01
C THR A 80 -11.32 12.47 -22.11
N ALA A 81 -11.59 13.14 -20.99
CA ALA A 81 -12.23 14.47 -20.99
C ALA A 81 -11.36 15.51 -21.72
N LYS A 82 -10.04 15.48 -21.46
CA LYS A 82 -9.11 16.39 -22.15
C LYS A 82 -9.11 16.23 -23.67
N VAL A 83 -9.19 15.00 -24.19
CA VAL A 83 -9.27 14.75 -25.64
C VAL A 83 -10.51 15.43 -26.27
N ILE A 84 -11.65 15.43 -25.55
CA ILE A 84 -12.86 16.12 -26.00
C ILE A 84 -12.63 17.62 -26.04
N THR A 85 -12.12 18.21 -24.96
CA THR A 85 -11.82 19.65 -24.90
C THR A 85 -10.79 20.07 -25.95
N ASP A 86 -9.71 19.28 -26.13
CA ASP A 86 -8.70 19.57 -27.15
C ASP A 86 -9.29 19.54 -28.57
N ALA A 87 -10.25 18.63 -28.85
CA ALA A 87 -10.95 18.60 -30.12
C ALA A 87 -11.85 19.83 -30.30
N GLU A 88 -12.54 20.30 -29.27
CA GLU A 88 -13.35 21.53 -29.32
C GLU A 88 -12.48 22.77 -29.54
N ASP A 89 -11.33 22.87 -28.89
CA ASP A 89 -10.39 23.98 -29.03
C ASP A 89 -9.83 24.12 -30.46
N THR A 90 -9.69 23.02 -31.20
CA THR A 90 -9.20 23.06 -32.61
C THR A 90 -10.16 23.78 -33.57
N ALA A 91 -11.41 24.02 -33.17
CA ALA A 91 -12.33 24.81 -33.96
C ALA A 91 -11.81 26.24 -34.23
N SER A 92 -11.10 26.81 -33.27
CA SER A 92 -10.43 28.12 -33.42
C SER A 92 -9.30 28.12 -34.46
N HIS A 93 -8.78 26.94 -34.81
CA HIS A 93 -7.73 26.73 -35.80
C HIS A 93 -8.29 26.31 -37.17
N GLY A 94 -9.64 26.33 -37.34
CA GLY A 94 -10.31 25.94 -38.57
C GLY A 94 -10.59 24.44 -38.73
N VAL A 95 -10.39 23.64 -37.65
CA VAL A 95 -10.69 22.21 -37.64
C VAL A 95 -11.84 21.94 -36.65
N SER A 96 -13.00 21.54 -37.19
CA SER A 96 -14.20 21.31 -36.36
C SER A 96 -14.57 19.82 -36.35
N PHE A 97 -14.93 19.32 -35.16
CA PHE A 97 -15.44 17.97 -34.93
C PHE A 97 -16.93 18.03 -34.58
N SER A 98 -17.66 16.96 -34.88
CA SER A 98 -19.02 16.81 -34.38
C SER A 98 -19.02 16.51 -32.88
N GLN A 99 -20.15 16.79 -32.22
CA GLN A 99 -20.32 16.45 -30.80
C GLN A 99 -20.10 14.94 -30.57
N PRO A 100 -19.32 14.58 -29.52
CA PRO A 100 -19.02 13.19 -29.26
C PRO A 100 -20.23 12.42 -28.75
N LYS A 101 -20.38 11.17 -29.20
CA LYS A 101 -21.29 10.23 -28.53
C LYS A 101 -20.54 9.54 -27.38
N ILE A 102 -21.06 9.66 -26.16
CA ILE A 102 -20.42 9.12 -24.97
C ILE A 102 -21.23 7.94 -24.47
N ASP A 103 -20.61 6.75 -24.47
CA ASP A 103 -21.10 5.55 -23.79
C ASP A 103 -20.40 5.44 -22.43
N LEU A 104 -21.12 5.80 -21.37
CA LEU A 104 -20.58 5.80 -20.01
C LEU A 104 -20.25 4.41 -19.48
N ASP A 105 -20.98 3.37 -19.89
CA ASP A 105 -20.75 2.02 -19.44
C ASP A 105 -19.51 1.43 -20.11
N GLN A 106 -19.32 1.68 -21.38
CA GLN A 106 -18.10 1.33 -22.08
C GLN A 106 -16.88 2.06 -21.51
N LEU A 107 -17.00 3.35 -21.20
CA LEU A 107 -15.94 4.15 -20.57
C LEU A 107 -15.57 3.62 -19.19
N ARG A 108 -16.55 3.30 -18.35
CA ARG A 108 -16.32 2.68 -17.02
C ARG A 108 -15.64 1.32 -17.13
N ASN A 109 -16.11 0.49 -18.06
CA ASN A 109 -15.53 -0.83 -18.32
C ASN A 109 -14.08 -0.73 -18.81
N TRP A 110 -13.80 0.16 -19.76
CA TRP A 110 -12.44 0.44 -20.23
C TRP A 110 -11.53 0.88 -19.07
N LYS A 111 -11.94 1.88 -18.29
CA LYS A 111 -11.18 2.37 -17.13
C LYS A 111 -10.86 1.22 -16.15
N SER A 112 -11.85 0.40 -15.80
CA SER A 112 -11.70 -0.64 -14.80
C SER A 112 -10.89 -1.84 -15.30
N ASN A 113 -11.21 -2.35 -16.49
CA ASN A 113 -10.65 -3.61 -16.99
C ASN A 113 -9.42 -3.43 -17.87
N LYS A 114 -9.28 -2.31 -18.60
CA LYS A 114 -8.12 -2.07 -19.47
C LYS A 114 -7.03 -1.25 -18.77
N VAL A 115 -7.40 -0.33 -17.87
CA VAL A 115 -6.43 0.51 -17.19
C VAL A 115 -6.10 -0.06 -15.81
N VAL A 116 -7.04 -0.05 -14.86
CA VAL A 116 -6.78 -0.42 -13.46
C VAL A 116 -6.35 -1.88 -13.35
N LYS A 117 -7.14 -2.82 -13.90
CA LYS A 117 -6.84 -4.25 -13.82
C LYS A 117 -5.50 -4.61 -14.47
N LYS A 118 -5.16 -4.01 -15.61
CA LYS A 118 -3.87 -4.24 -16.27
C LYS A 118 -2.69 -3.84 -15.38
N LEU A 119 -2.80 -2.70 -14.69
CA LEU A 119 -1.73 -2.20 -13.82
C LEU A 119 -1.62 -2.99 -12.53
N THR A 120 -2.74 -3.38 -11.90
CA THR A 120 -2.72 -4.25 -10.70
C THR A 120 -2.12 -5.62 -11.02
N MET A 121 -2.46 -6.21 -12.17
CA MET A 121 -1.83 -7.46 -12.63
C MET A 121 -0.33 -7.28 -12.88
N GLY A 122 0.09 -6.15 -13.45
CA GLY A 122 1.50 -5.82 -13.63
C GLY A 122 2.27 -5.75 -12.31
N LEU A 123 1.70 -5.10 -11.29
CA LEU A 123 2.30 -5.06 -9.95
C LEU A 123 2.41 -6.45 -9.31
N ALA A 124 1.35 -7.27 -9.42
CA ALA A 124 1.38 -8.64 -8.91
C ALA A 124 2.47 -9.48 -9.60
N GLN A 125 2.63 -9.33 -10.91
CA GLN A 125 3.71 -9.99 -11.66
C GLN A 125 5.09 -9.49 -11.22
N MET A 126 5.26 -8.18 -11.00
CA MET A 126 6.51 -7.60 -10.51
C MET A 126 6.86 -8.10 -9.10
N ALA A 127 5.88 -8.24 -8.21
CA ALA A 127 6.06 -8.83 -6.89
C ALA A 127 6.55 -10.28 -7.00
N LYS A 128 5.91 -11.08 -7.86
CA LYS A 128 6.30 -12.47 -8.11
C LYS A 128 7.71 -12.60 -8.68
N GLN A 129 8.09 -11.77 -9.65
CA GLN A 129 9.43 -11.79 -10.26
C GLN A 129 10.55 -11.46 -9.27
N ARG A 130 10.24 -10.67 -8.22
CA ARG A 130 11.16 -10.27 -7.15
C ARG A 130 11.06 -11.15 -5.91
N GLU A 131 10.27 -12.21 -5.98
CA GLU A 131 10.03 -13.12 -4.86
C GLU A 131 9.48 -12.40 -3.59
N VAL A 132 8.82 -11.25 -3.78
CA VAL A 132 8.14 -10.56 -2.69
C VAL A 132 6.90 -11.36 -2.31
N LYS A 133 6.87 -11.84 -1.06
CA LYS A 133 5.69 -12.54 -0.53
C LYS A 133 4.58 -11.55 -0.27
N VAL A 134 3.47 -11.67 -0.99
CA VAL A 134 2.26 -10.89 -0.71
C VAL A 134 1.34 -11.70 0.18
N ILE A 135 0.89 -11.10 1.29
CA ILE A 135 -0.07 -11.69 2.23
C ILE A 135 -1.30 -10.79 2.28
N GLU A 136 -2.45 -11.37 1.92
CA GLU A 136 -3.74 -10.69 1.97
C GLU A 136 -4.36 -10.81 3.36
N GLY A 137 -4.42 -9.70 4.09
CA GLY A 137 -4.95 -9.66 5.45
C GLY A 137 -4.67 -8.35 6.18
N GLU A 138 -5.31 -8.18 7.33
CA GLU A 138 -5.12 -7.03 8.22
C GLU A 138 -3.96 -7.31 9.19
N GLY A 139 -2.86 -6.55 9.05
CA GLY A 139 -1.70 -6.65 9.92
C GLY A 139 -1.76 -5.70 11.11
N LYS A 140 -1.41 -6.22 12.31
CA LYS A 140 -1.24 -5.44 13.54
C LYS A 140 0.07 -5.80 14.21
N PHE A 141 0.86 -4.81 14.60
CA PHE A 141 2.08 -5.05 15.36
C PHE A 141 1.75 -5.73 16.70
N ALA A 142 2.41 -6.86 16.95
CA ALA A 142 2.32 -7.60 18.19
C ALA A 142 3.54 -7.31 19.11
N SER A 143 4.70 -7.00 18.49
CA SER A 143 5.93 -6.63 19.18
C SER A 143 6.79 -5.75 18.26
N PRO A 144 7.96 -5.26 18.68
CA PRO A 144 8.87 -4.49 17.84
C PRO A 144 9.35 -5.22 16.56
N ASN A 145 9.24 -6.54 16.53
CA ASN A 145 9.70 -7.38 15.42
C ASN A 145 8.68 -8.44 14.97
N GLN A 146 7.39 -8.27 15.32
CA GLN A 146 6.32 -9.18 14.92
C GLN A 146 5.04 -8.44 14.51
N ILE A 147 4.38 -8.96 13.47
CA ILE A 147 3.06 -8.53 13.01
C ILE A 147 2.13 -9.75 13.02
N ASN A 148 1.00 -9.65 13.72
CA ASN A 148 -0.10 -10.59 13.60
C ASN A 148 -0.98 -10.18 12.41
N VAL A 149 -1.16 -11.08 11.46
CA VAL A 149 -1.98 -10.88 10.28
C VAL A 149 -3.24 -11.71 10.40
N LYS A 150 -4.40 -11.05 10.37
CA LYS A 150 -5.69 -11.70 10.19
C LYS A 150 -5.95 -11.82 8.70
N LEU A 151 -5.85 -13.03 8.16
CA LEU A 151 -6.08 -13.32 6.75
C LEU A 151 -7.55 -13.11 6.35
N ASN A 152 -7.80 -12.91 5.08
CA ASN A 152 -9.16 -12.68 4.56
C ASN A 152 -10.10 -13.92 4.71
N ASP A 153 -9.55 -15.11 4.86
CA ASP A 153 -10.28 -16.35 5.18
C ASP A 153 -10.55 -16.54 6.68
N GLY A 154 -10.09 -15.61 7.53
CA GLY A 154 -10.26 -15.60 8.97
C GLY A 154 -9.12 -16.29 9.75
N ALA A 155 -8.19 -16.96 9.08
CA ALA A 155 -7.01 -17.53 9.72
C ALA A 155 -6.08 -16.45 10.27
N LYS A 156 -5.22 -16.81 11.23
CA LYS A 156 -4.21 -15.91 11.80
C LYS A 156 -2.83 -16.40 11.43
N LYS A 157 -1.92 -15.46 11.21
CA LYS A 157 -0.52 -15.72 10.92
C LYS A 157 0.36 -14.73 11.67
N THR A 158 1.45 -15.18 12.27
CA THR A 158 2.43 -14.33 12.94
C THR A 158 3.67 -14.22 12.07
N ILE A 159 4.00 -13.00 11.66
CA ILE A 159 5.12 -12.68 10.78
C ILE A 159 6.23 -12.03 11.60
N GLY A 160 7.40 -12.65 11.62
CA GLY A 160 8.61 -12.07 12.19
C GLY A 160 9.39 -11.26 11.14
N PHE A 161 10.08 -10.24 11.58
CA PHE A 161 10.89 -9.38 10.71
C PHE A 161 12.04 -8.70 11.46
N LYS A 162 13.09 -8.32 10.72
CA LYS A 162 14.20 -7.51 11.26
C LYS A 162 13.87 -6.01 11.20
N SER A 163 13.22 -5.57 10.12
CA SER A 163 12.80 -4.17 9.92
C SER A 163 11.39 -4.11 9.35
N ALA A 164 10.64 -3.05 9.67
CA ALA A 164 9.31 -2.85 9.12
C ALA A 164 9.19 -1.46 8.48
N ILE A 165 8.38 -1.39 7.40
CA ILE A 165 7.99 -0.15 6.75
C ILE A 165 6.46 -0.03 6.85
N ILE A 166 5.98 1.06 7.46
CA ILE A 166 4.55 1.35 7.57
C ILE A 166 4.15 2.24 6.41
N ALA A 167 3.35 1.70 5.49
CA ALA A 167 2.85 2.37 4.30
C ALA A 167 1.32 2.18 4.14
N ALA A 168 0.61 2.23 5.27
CA ALA A 168 -0.82 1.87 5.35
C ALA A 168 -1.77 2.93 4.74
N GLY A 169 -1.27 4.12 4.42
CA GLY A 169 -2.03 5.22 3.82
C GLY A 169 -2.75 6.10 4.85
#